data_349cdde1db02bf2b04e9243ce036736f
#
_entry.id   349cdde1db02bf2b04e9243ce036736f
#
_cell.length_a   1.000
_cell.length_b   1.000
_cell.length_c   1.000
_cell.angle_alpha   90.00
_cell.angle_beta   90.00
_cell.angle_gamma   90.00
#
_symmetry.space_group_name_H-M   'P 1'
#
loop_
_entity.id
_entity.type
_entity.pdbx_description
1 polymer ?
#
loop_
_entity_poly.entity_id
_entity_poly.type
_entity_poly.pdbx_seq_one_letter_code
_entity_poly.pdbx_strand_id
1 'polypeptide(L)'
;MLRNSYSKRLSKTAIILSVVLVLLVSALLFIVFYPKIEHYRILHQNYELYGGMTDDLKDSELFKDLQSGKPICFLGDSITFGATTNGVPWYQPMVPYIKGKVSNYSTSGWQVKDLINRIDNIPVADIYIIAIGINDILFADKQAASVTADDFARNTDALATLLKSKSNGARIYFISPWSFCNLDEGYVIRGNEFRRAMASYCENSDCIYIDADSVIASVLDAEGAEKYMYNQYHPNAPDGIGLFSYAVLKAAHDRRI
;
A
#
# COMPACT_ATOMS: atom_id res chain seq x y z
N MET A 1 -18.67 -57.65 -38.57
CA MET A 1 -17.63 -57.43 -37.52
C MET A 1 -16.98 -56.04 -37.57
N LEU A 2 -16.82 -55.40 -38.69
CA LEU A 2 -16.15 -54.07 -38.81
C LEU A 2 -16.92 -52.90 -38.15
N ARG A 3 -18.25 -52.91 -38.15
CA ARG A 3 -19.11 -51.86 -37.62
C ARG A 3 -19.01 -51.73 -36.07
N ASN A 4 -18.82 -52.88 -35.38
CA ASN A 4 -18.70 -52.91 -33.93
C ASN A 4 -17.32 -52.42 -33.40
N SER A 5 -16.29 -52.61 -34.21
CA SER A 5 -14.92 -52.13 -33.90
C SER A 5 -14.81 -50.59 -34.03
N TYR A 6 -15.50 -49.99 -35.01
CA TYR A 6 -15.50 -48.55 -35.24
C TYR A 6 -16.27 -47.82 -34.13
N SER A 7 -17.41 -48.31 -33.69
CA SER A 7 -18.21 -47.78 -32.63
C SER A 7 -17.47 -47.80 -31.27
N LYS A 8 -16.73 -48.87 -30.96
CA LYS A 8 -15.91 -48.96 -29.75
C LYS A 8 -14.69 -48.01 -29.78
N ARG A 9 -14.08 -47.74 -30.93
CA ARG A 9 -12.99 -46.77 -31.09
C ARG A 9 -13.49 -45.34 -30.94
N LEU A 10 -14.62 -45.00 -31.54
CA LEU A 10 -15.25 -43.69 -31.40
C LEU A 10 -15.64 -43.40 -29.93
N SER A 11 -16.15 -44.39 -29.20
CA SER A 11 -16.50 -44.22 -27.80
C SER A 11 -15.30 -43.99 -26.91
N LYS A 12 -14.16 -44.67 -27.16
CA LYS A 12 -12.92 -44.44 -26.41
C LYS A 12 -12.33 -43.05 -26.70
N THR A 13 -12.34 -42.64 -27.95
CA THR A 13 -11.88 -41.29 -28.35
C THR A 13 -12.78 -40.21 -27.71
N ALA A 14 -14.09 -40.40 -27.72
CA ALA A 14 -15.03 -39.47 -27.08
C ALA A 14 -14.78 -39.36 -25.56
N ILE A 15 -14.53 -40.49 -24.89
CA ILE A 15 -14.20 -40.48 -23.45
C ILE A 15 -12.90 -39.74 -23.21
N ILE A 16 -11.83 -39.99 -24.01
CA ILE A 16 -10.56 -39.29 -23.86
C ILE A 16 -10.74 -37.77 -24.08
N LEU A 17 -11.46 -37.37 -25.12
CA LEU A 17 -11.76 -35.96 -25.37
C LEU A 17 -12.55 -35.30 -24.24
N SER A 18 -13.54 -36.02 -23.66
CA SER A 18 -14.29 -35.51 -22.52
C SER A 18 -13.44 -35.34 -21.29
N VAL A 19 -12.52 -36.29 -21.01
CA VAL A 19 -11.57 -36.16 -19.87
C VAL A 19 -10.63 -35.00 -20.09
N VAL A 20 -10.06 -34.86 -21.31
CA VAL A 20 -9.19 -33.73 -21.65
C VAL A 20 -9.93 -32.41 -21.50
N LEU A 21 -11.19 -32.33 -21.97
CA LEU A 21 -12.00 -31.11 -21.84
C LEU A 21 -12.25 -30.77 -20.37
N VAL A 22 -12.60 -31.74 -19.54
CA VAL A 22 -12.80 -31.53 -18.09
C VAL A 22 -11.52 -31.04 -17.43
N LEU A 23 -10.37 -31.62 -17.75
CA LEU A 23 -9.08 -31.18 -17.23
C LEU A 23 -8.74 -29.75 -17.66
N LEU A 24 -8.99 -29.39 -18.93
CA LEU A 24 -8.76 -28.05 -19.42
C LEU A 24 -9.68 -27.01 -18.74
N VAL A 25 -10.96 -27.35 -18.61
CA VAL A 25 -11.94 -26.50 -17.90
C VAL A 25 -11.54 -26.35 -16.42
N SER A 26 -11.15 -27.44 -15.77
CA SER A 26 -10.70 -27.40 -14.38
C SER A 26 -9.43 -26.55 -14.20
N ALA A 27 -8.48 -26.68 -15.11
CA ALA A 27 -7.27 -25.86 -15.10
C ALA A 27 -7.58 -24.36 -15.33
N LEU A 28 -8.50 -24.07 -16.26
CA LEU A 28 -8.95 -22.69 -16.51
C LEU A 28 -9.65 -22.10 -15.29
N LEU A 29 -10.55 -22.86 -14.68
CA LEU A 29 -11.23 -22.46 -13.44
C LEU A 29 -10.23 -22.22 -12.31
N PHE A 30 -9.24 -23.08 -12.16
CA PHE A 30 -8.18 -22.91 -11.17
C PHE A 30 -7.39 -21.60 -11.43
N ILE A 31 -6.94 -21.35 -12.66
CA ILE A 31 -6.22 -20.14 -13.03
C ILE A 31 -7.04 -18.87 -12.74
N VAL A 32 -8.34 -18.90 -12.98
CA VAL A 32 -9.24 -17.74 -12.78
C VAL A 32 -9.61 -17.53 -11.31
N PHE A 33 -9.87 -18.60 -10.58
CA PHE A 33 -10.41 -18.51 -9.22
C PHE A 33 -9.34 -18.56 -8.13
N TYR A 34 -8.23 -19.29 -8.37
CA TYR A 34 -7.16 -19.41 -7.36
C TYR A 34 -6.63 -18.06 -6.88
N PRO A 35 -6.33 -17.07 -7.75
CA PRO A 35 -5.86 -15.77 -7.28
C PRO A 35 -6.90 -15.04 -6.40
N LYS A 36 -8.19 -15.22 -6.68
CA LYS A 36 -9.27 -14.62 -5.88
C LYS A 36 -9.42 -15.29 -4.54
N ILE A 37 -9.32 -16.62 -4.51
CA ILE A 37 -9.36 -17.41 -3.27
C ILE A 37 -8.16 -17.06 -2.40
N GLU A 38 -6.99 -16.97 -3.00
CA GLU A 38 -5.76 -16.62 -2.29
C GLU A 38 -5.79 -15.18 -1.76
N HIS A 39 -6.27 -14.24 -2.56
CA HIS A 39 -6.52 -12.87 -2.11
C HIS A 39 -7.47 -12.84 -0.90
N TYR A 40 -8.61 -13.55 -1.00
CA TYR A 40 -9.57 -13.63 0.10
C TYR A 40 -8.95 -14.27 1.35
N ARG A 41 -8.19 -15.36 1.20
CA ARG A 41 -7.50 -16.04 2.29
C ARG A 41 -6.53 -15.10 3.01
N ILE A 42 -5.72 -14.37 2.25
CA ILE A 42 -4.75 -13.41 2.80
C ILE A 42 -5.48 -12.24 3.44
N LEU A 43 -6.50 -11.66 2.78
CA LEU A 43 -7.26 -10.53 3.31
C LEU A 43 -7.92 -10.84 4.68
N HIS A 44 -8.35 -12.09 4.90
CA HIS A 44 -9.00 -12.52 6.15
C HIS A 44 -8.02 -13.21 7.12
N GLN A 45 -6.72 -13.17 6.83
CA GLN A 45 -5.70 -13.58 7.78
C GLN A 45 -5.74 -12.63 8.99
N ASN A 46 -5.48 -13.15 10.17
CA ASN A 46 -5.40 -12.31 11.36
C ASN A 46 -4.08 -11.52 11.32
N TYR A 47 -4.18 -10.23 11.03
CA TYR A 47 -3.05 -9.32 11.03
C TYR A 47 -2.95 -8.62 12.37
N GLU A 48 -1.80 -8.72 13.00
CA GLU A 48 -1.49 -8.04 14.26
C GLU A 48 -0.48 -6.93 14.02
N LEU A 49 -0.58 -5.87 14.79
CA LEU A 49 0.45 -4.82 14.83
C LEU A 49 1.72 -5.39 15.47
N TYR A 50 2.86 -4.98 14.99
CA TYR A 50 4.13 -5.17 15.69
C TYR A 50 4.02 -4.61 17.10
N GLY A 51 4.38 -5.42 18.13
CA GLY A 51 4.23 -5.01 19.52
C GLY A 51 2.80 -4.87 20.05
N GLY A 52 1.79 -5.14 19.21
CA GLY A 52 0.37 -5.08 19.60
C GLY A 52 -0.22 -3.67 19.65
N MET A 53 -1.53 -3.61 19.87
CA MET A 53 -2.25 -2.35 20.08
C MET A 53 -2.19 -1.98 21.57
N THR A 54 -1.36 -1.01 21.89
CA THR A 54 -1.20 -0.46 23.26
C THR A 54 -2.09 0.78 23.46
N ASP A 55 -2.34 1.17 24.70
CA ASP A 55 -3.25 2.30 24.99
C ASP A 55 -2.69 3.65 24.53
N ASP A 56 -1.36 3.81 24.54
CA ASP A 56 -0.68 4.98 24.02
C ASP A 56 -0.92 5.19 22.52
N LEU A 57 -0.95 4.14 21.71
CA LEU A 57 -1.26 4.25 20.28
C LEU A 57 -2.69 4.76 20.02
N LYS A 58 -3.62 4.51 20.96
CA LYS A 58 -5.01 4.94 20.87
C LYS A 58 -5.21 6.42 21.21
N ASP A 59 -4.24 7.06 21.85
CA ASP A 59 -4.32 8.48 22.22
C ASP A 59 -3.94 9.43 21.07
N SER A 60 -3.39 8.92 19.97
CA SER A 60 -3.03 9.75 18.82
C SER A 60 -4.25 10.34 18.12
N GLU A 61 -4.08 11.53 17.54
CA GLU A 61 -5.13 12.17 16.72
C GLU A 61 -5.48 11.30 15.48
N LEU A 62 -4.49 10.64 14.89
CA LEU A 62 -4.76 9.70 13.80
C LEU A 62 -5.70 8.58 14.25
N PHE A 63 -5.47 7.97 15.43
CA PHE A 63 -6.33 6.90 15.92
C PHE A 63 -7.75 7.40 16.22
N LYS A 64 -7.90 8.60 16.79
CA LYS A 64 -9.20 9.26 16.99
C LYS A 64 -9.92 9.49 15.66
N ASP A 65 -9.20 9.89 14.62
CA ASP A 65 -9.73 10.05 13.27
C ASP A 65 -10.17 8.72 12.66
N LEU A 66 -9.42 7.63 12.83
CA LEU A 66 -9.85 6.30 12.42
C LEU A 66 -11.18 5.89 13.06
N GLN A 67 -11.41 6.32 14.30
CA GLN A 67 -12.62 6.03 15.08
C GLN A 67 -13.77 7.03 14.86
N SER A 68 -13.54 8.11 14.13
CA SER A 68 -14.50 9.22 14.00
C SER A 68 -15.78 8.88 13.22
N GLY A 69 -15.80 7.78 12.47
CA GLY A 69 -16.90 7.43 11.55
C GLY A 69 -16.86 8.20 10.23
N LYS A 70 -15.92 9.11 10.04
CA LYS A 70 -15.75 9.88 8.81
C LYS A 70 -15.20 8.98 7.68
N PRO A 71 -15.54 9.27 6.40
CA PRO A 71 -14.95 8.60 5.26
C PRO A 71 -13.43 8.83 5.20
N ILE A 72 -12.68 7.74 5.00
CA ILE A 72 -11.22 7.74 4.90
C ILE A 72 -10.82 7.25 3.50
N CYS A 73 -9.89 7.95 2.86
CA CYS A 73 -9.28 7.51 1.64
C CYS A 73 -7.76 7.35 1.82
N PHE A 74 -7.29 6.12 1.63
CA PHE A 74 -5.86 5.84 1.55
C PHE A 74 -5.38 6.07 0.11
N LEU A 75 -4.34 6.88 -0.05
CA LEU A 75 -3.70 7.18 -1.33
C LEU A 75 -2.26 6.69 -1.30
N GLY A 76 -1.78 6.18 -2.43
CA GLY A 76 -0.38 5.75 -2.47
C GLY A 76 0.02 4.97 -3.72
N ASP A 77 1.09 4.23 -3.56
CA ASP A 77 1.75 3.43 -4.58
C ASP A 77 1.53 1.92 -4.40
N SER A 78 2.50 1.11 -4.83
CA SER A 78 2.48 -0.35 -4.74
C SER A 78 2.35 -0.89 -3.32
N ILE A 79 2.86 -0.18 -2.32
CA ILE A 79 2.82 -0.60 -0.92
C ILE A 79 1.41 -0.41 -0.34
N THR A 80 0.78 0.70 -0.67
CA THR A 80 -0.63 0.96 -0.33
C THR A 80 -1.60 0.09 -1.14
N PHE A 81 -1.23 -0.27 -2.37
CA PHE A 81 -1.97 -1.23 -3.20
C PHE A 81 -1.86 -2.67 -2.68
N GLY A 82 -0.74 -3.02 -2.01
CA GLY A 82 -0.46 -4.38 -1.57
C GLY A 82 0.13 -5.27 -2.68
N ALA A 83 0.99 -4.74 -3.54
CA ALA A 83 1.49 -5.44 -4.72
C ALA A 83 2.25 -6.74 -4.39
N THR A 84 2.99 -6.79 -3.30
CA THR A 84 3.75 -7.97 -2.85
C THR A 84 3.03 -8.80 -1.80
N THR A 85 1.88 -8.33 -1.35
CA THR A 85 1.06 -8.92 -0.29
C THR A 85 -0.32 -9.35 -0.81
N ASN A 86 -0.37 -9.69 -2.09
CA ASN A 86 -1.55 -10.19 -2.80
C ASN A 86 -2.78 -9.27 -2.70
N GLY A 87 -2.57 -7.95 -2.78
CA GLY A 87 -3.61 -6.93 -2.70
C GLY A 87 -4.02 -6.56 -1.28
N VAL A 88 -3.28 -7.01 -0.24
CA VAL A 88 -3.51 -6.62 1.15
C VAL A 88 -2.64 -5.40 1.47
N PRO A 89 -3.24 -4.25 1.80
CA PRO A 89 -2.49 -3.02 2.03
C PRO A 89 -1.78 -3.01 3.39
N TRP A 90 -0.77 -2.15 3.52
CA TRP A 90 -0.04 -1.97 4.77
C TRP A 90 -0.92 -1.59 5.97
N TYR A 91 -2.06 -0.93 5.76
CA TYR A 91 -2.97 -0.50 6.82
C TYR A 91 -3.99 -1.58 7.25
N GLN A 92 -3.90 -2.81 6.73
CA GLN A 92 -4.85 -3.89 7.06
C GLN A 92 -5.02 -4.15 8.56
N PRO A 93 -3.95 -4.15 9.41
CA PRO A 93 -4.10 -4.29 10.86
C PRO A 93 -4.88 -3.16 11.54
N MET A 94 -5.03 -2.00 10.88
CA MET A 94 -5.78 -0.86 11.40
C MET A 94 -7.28 -0.94 11.06
N VAL A 95 -7.64 -1.72 10.01
CA VAL A 95 -9.03 -1.79 9.51
C VAL A 95 -10.06 -2.13 10.59
N PRO A 96 -9.82 -3.06 11.54
CA PRO A 96 -10.77 -3.35 12.62
C PRO A 96 -11.12 -2.15 13.50
N TYR A 97 -10.27 -1.13 13.52
CA TYR A 97 -10.46 0.09 14.32
C TYR A 97 -11.11 1.23 13.53
N ILE A 98 -11.25 1.11 12.21
CA ILE A 98 -11.84 2.15 11.37
C ILE A 98 -13.37 2.03 11.40
N LYS A 99 -14.07 3.09 11.86
CA LYS A 99 -15.53 3.12 11.92
C LYS A 99 -16.19 3.71 10.68
N GLY A 100 -15.44 4.49 9.90
CA GLY A 100 -15.91 5.13 8.68
C GLY A 100 -15.80 4.23 7.45
N LYS A 101 -16.33 4.73 6.32
CA LYS A 101 -16.12 4.10 5.01
C LYS A 101 -14.65 4.23 4.62
N VAL A 102 -14.04 3.12 4.22
CA VAL A 102 -12.66 3.08 3.70
C VAL A 102 -12.66 2.97 2.19
N SER A 103 -11.83 3.76 1.54
CA SER A 103 -11.47 3.61 0.13
C SER A 103 -9.96 3.59 -0.02
N ASN A 104 -9.48 2.84 -1.02
CA ASN A 104 -8.07 2.77 -1.40
C ASN A 104 -7.95 3.22 -2.86
N TYR A 105 -7.18 4.26 -3.11
CA TYR A 105 -6.87 4.74 -4.45
C TYR A 105 -5.35 4.78 -4.62
N SER A 106 -4.81 3.66 -5.01
CA SER A 106 -3.37 3.42 -5.15
C SER A 106 -3.08 2.49 -6.31
N THR A 107 -1.89 2.58 -6.86
CA THR A 107 -1.43 1.71 -7.96
C THR A 107 0.09 1.60 -7.91
N SER A 108 0.62 0.44 -8.31
CA SER A 108 2.06 0.19 -8.39
C SER A 108 2.75 1.20 -9.30
N GLY A 109 3.89 1.71 -8.84
CA GLY A 109 4.72 2.63 -9.59
C GLY A 109 4.28 4.10 -9.55
N TRP A 110 3.16 4.43 -8.89
CA TRP A 110 2.71 5.82 -8.84
C TRP A 110 3.64 6.71 -8.03
N GLN A 111 3.79 7.93 -8.53
CA GLN A 111 4.45 9.07 -7.93
C GLN A 111 3.40 10.12 -7.48
N VAL A 112 3.80 11.14 -6.73
CA VAL A 112 2.88 12.22 -6.33
C VAL A 112 2.18 12.84 -7.54
N LYS A 113 2.90 13.04 -8.63
CA LYS A 113 2.37 13.59 -9.89
C LYS A 113 1.26 12.73 -10.51
N ASP A 114 1.31 11.42 -10.30
CA ASP A 114 0.26 10.52 -10.80
C ASP A 114 -1.06 10.72 -10.07
N LEU A 115 -1.04 10.99 -8.77
CA LEU A 115 -2.21 11.35 -7.98
C LEU A 115 -2.78 12.70 -8.42
N ILE A 116 -1.93 13.69 -8.65
CA ILE A 116 -2.33 15.01 -9.18
C ILE A 116 -3.06 14.86 -10.51
N ASN A 117 -2.47 14.13 -11.45
CA ASN A 117 -3.05 13.93 -12.78
C ASN A 117 -4.38 13.15 -12.77
N ARG A 118 -4.71 12.48 -11.67
CA ARG A 118 -5.91 11.66 -11.48
C ARG A 118 -6.84 12.19 -10.40
N ILE A 119 -6.69 13.45 -10.04
CA ILE A 119 -7.42 14.07 -8.92
C ILE A 119 -8.93 13.85 -9.02
N ASP A 120 -9.51 13.95 -10.22
CA ASP A 120 -10.95 13.80 -10.45
C ASP A 120 -11.45 12.39 -10.09
N ASN A 121 -10.61 11.38 -10.22
CA ASN A 121 -10.94 9.99 -9.92
C ASN A 121 -10.72 9.61 -8.43
N ILE A 122 -10.03 10.44 -7.67
CA ILE A 122 -9.83 10.20 -6.24
C ILE A 122 -11.18 10.31 -5.52
N PRO A 123 -11.58 9.31 -4.69
CA PRO A 123 -12.81 9.40 -3.91
C PRO A 123 -12.81 10.63 -2.99
N VAL A 124 -13.98 11.27 -2.85
CA VAL A 124 -14.18 12.33 -1.84
C VAL A 124 -14.17 11.68 -0.46
N ALA A 125 -13.36 12.22 0.44
CA ALA A 125 -13.23 11.76 1.80
C ALA A 125 -13.00 12.94 2.75
N ASP A 126 -13.32 12.76 4.03
CA ASP A 126 -13.05 13.77 5.07
C ASP A 126 -11.62 13.64 5.62
N ILE A 127 -11.01 12.47 5.41
CA ILE A 127 -9.66 12.17 5.86
C ILE A 127 -8.91 11.50 4.71
N TYR A 128 -7.78 12.07 4.33
CA TYR A 128 -6.85 11.46 3.39
C TYR A 128 -5.57 11.04 4.12
N ILE A 129 -5.20 9.76 3.98
CA ILE A 129 -3.95 9.19 4.49
C ILE A 129 -3.10 8.80 3.28
N ILE A 130 -2.01 9.53 3.07
CA ILE A 130 -1.23 9.52 1.84
C ILE A 130 0.14 8.94 2.12
N ALA A 131 0.43 7.76 1.57
CA ALA A 131 1.71 7.07 1.67
C ALA A 131 2.30 6.93 0.26
N ILE A 132 3.09 7.92 -0.16
CA ILE A 132 3.63 8.06 -1.51
C ILE A 132 5.04 8.69 -1.46
N GLY A 133 5.82 8.50 -2.52
CA GLY A 133 7.12 9.16 -2.66
C GLY A 133 8.28 8.21 -2.87
N ILE A 134 8.11 6.90 -2.61
CA ILE A 134 9.18 5.93 -2.84
C ILE A 134 9.56 5.87 -4.33
N ASN A 135 8.58 5.93 -5.23
CA ASN A 135 8.84 5.95 -6.66
C ASN A 135 9.41 7.29 -7.15
N ASP A 136 9.04 8.39 -6.49
CA ASP A 136 9.67 9.70 -6.74
C ASP A 136 11.17 9.63 -6.45
N ILE A 137 11.57 8.95 -5.36
CA ILE A 137 12.98 8.75 -4.97
C ILE A 137 13.68 7.79 -5.94
N LEU A 138 13.08 6.62 -6.22
CA LEU A 138 13.69 5.55 -7.02
C LEU A 138 13.87 5.92 -8.49
N PHE A 139 12.99 6.77 -9.02
CA PHE A 139 12.98 7.15 -10.44
C PHE A 139 13.37 8.60 -10.69
N ALA A 140 13.83 9.34 -9.67
CA ALA A 140 14.21 10.75 -9.80
C ALA A 140 15.18 11.01 -10.97
N ASP A 141 16.19 10.17 -11.14
CA ASP A 141 17.21 10.32 -12.20
C ASP A 141 16.82 9.66 -13.54
N LYS A 142 15.67 8.97 -13.59
CA LYS A 142 15.23 8.24 -14.79
C LYS A 142 14.22 9.02 -15.62
N GLN A 143 13.83 10.21 -15.17
CA GLN A 143 12.91 11.08 -15.89
C GLN A 143 13.68 12.00 -16.84
N ALA A 144 13.00 12.52 -17.86
CA ALA A 144 13.59 13.46 -18.80
C ALA A 144 14.12 14.77 -18.15
N ALA A 145 13.56 15.09 -16.97
CA ALA A 145 14.12 16.09 -16.04
C ALA A 145 14.18 15.41 -14.67
N SER A 146 15.35 15.48 -14.03
CA SER A 146 15.58 14.99 -12.67
C SER A 146 14.58 15.62 -11.71
N VAL A 147 13.89 14.82 -10.90
CA VAL A 147 12.97 15.31 -9.87
C VAL A 147 13.79 15.63 -8.62
N THR A 148 13.77 16.89 -8.20
CA THR A 148 14.44 17.33 -6.97
C THR A 148 13.54 17.21 -5.74
N ALA A 149 14.10 17.34 -4.54
CA ALA A 149 13.32 17.41 -3.30
C ALA A 149 12.37 18.62 -3.29
N ASP A 150 12.76 19.73 -3.90
CA ASP A 150 11.90 20.92 -4.05
C ASP A 150 10.75 20.67 -5.02
N ASP A 151 10.97 19.93 -6.12
CA ASP A 151 9.91 19.52 -7.03
C ASP A 151 8.91 18.61 -6.31
N PHE A 152 9.41 17.68 -5.50
CA PHE A 152 8.61 16.79 -4.69
C PHE A 152 7.75 17.54 -3.67
N ALA A 153 8.33 18.53 -2.95
CA ALA A 153 7.59 19.39 -2.04
C ALA A 153 6.50 20.19 -2.75
N ARG A 154 6.79 20.79 -3.92
CA ARG A 154 5.78 21.50 -4.72
C ARG A 154 4.65 20.58 -5.20
N ASN A 155 4.97 19.35 -5.60
CA ASN A 155 3.95 18.38 -5.98
C ASN A 155 3.10 17.96 -4.78
N THR A 156 3.70 17.81 -3.60
CA THR A 156 2.99 17.50 -2.35
C THR A 156 2.00 18.62 -1.99
N ASP A 157 2.42 19.88 -2.11
CA ASP A 157 1.56 21.06 -1.91
C ASP A 157 0.41 21.11 -2.92
N ALA A 158 0.71 20.90 -4.20
CA ALA A 158 -0.30 20.88 -5.25
C ALA A 158 -1.35 19.78 -5.01
N LEU A 159 -0.93 18.57 -4.62
CA LEU A 159 -1.83 17.48 -4.29
C LEU A 159 -2.74 17.84 -3.11
N ALA A 160 -2.17 18.36 -2.02
CA ALA A 160 -2.94 18.76 -0.84
C ALA A 160 -3.97 19.84 -1.17
N THR A 161 -3.58 20.86 -1.93
CA THR A 161 -4.46 21.94 -2.39
C THR A 161 -5.63 21.40 -3.21
N LEU A 162 -5.38 20.48 -4.13
CA LEU A 162 -6.42 19.86 -4.95
C LEU A 162 -7.38 19.00 -4.12
N LEU A 163 -6.86 18.21 -3.17
CA LEU A 163 -7.69 17.41 -2.28
C LEU A 163 -8.58 18.26 -1.38
N LYS A 164 -8.08 19.37 -0.83
CA LYS A 164 -8.87 20.34 -0.06
C LYS A 164 -9.92 21.04 -0.91
N SER A 165 -9.61 21.35 -2.16
CA SER A 165 -10.60 21.90 -3.09
C SER A 165 -11.73 20.91 -3.39
N LYS A 166 -11.42 19.62 -3.39
CA LYS A 166 -12.36 18.52 -3.62
C LYS A 166 -13.21 18.20 -2.39
N SER A 167 -12.64 18.33 -1.20
CA SER A 167 -13.31 18.11 0.09
C SER A 167 -12.90 19.20 1.07
N ASN A 168 -13.75 20.22 1.19
CA ASN A 168 -13.48 21.35 2.07
C ASN A 168 -13.38 20.91 3.53
N GLY A 169 -12.28 21.28 4.20
CA GLY A 169 -11.99 20.89 5.59
C GLY A 169 -11.48 19.46 5.74
N ALA A 170 -11.13 18.78 4.64
CA ALA A 170 -10.51 17.46 4.71
C ALA A 170 -9.20 17.51 5.50
N ARG A 171 -9.03 16.54 6.40
CA ARG A 171 -7.78 16.34 7.13
C ARG A 171 -6.84 15.50 6.29
N ILE A 172 -5.58 15.94 6.16
CA ILE A 172 -4.59 15.30 5.30
C ILE A 172 -3.39 14.88 6.14
N TYR A 173 -3.12 13.58 6.11
CA TYR A 173 -1.92 12.95 6.68
C TYR A 173 -0.98 12.55 5.54
N PHE A 174 0.25 13.02 5.60
CA PHE A 174 1.34 12.54 4.75
C PHE A 174 2.24 11.61 5.57
N ILE A 175 2.27 10.36 5.17
CA ILE A 175 3.24 9.39 5.71
C ILE A 175 4.58 9.64 5.02
N SER A 176 5.66 9.64 5.76
CA SER A 176 7.01 9.72 5.19
C SER A 176 7.19 8.72 4.05
N PRO A 177 7.87 9.05 2.95
CA PRO A 177 8.30 8.04 2.00
C PRO A 177 8.99 6.88 2.72
N TRP A 178 8.56 5.64 2.38
CA TRP A 178 8.92 4.43 3.11
C TRP A 178 10.43 4.16 3.14
N SER A 179 10.86 3.41 4.16
CA SER A 179 12.23 2.95 4.34
C SER A 179 12.70 2.04 3.22
N PHE A 180 13.99 2.09 2.99
CA PHE A 180 14.70 1.15 2.13
C PHE A 180 15.57 0.22 2.98
N CYS A 181 15.84 -0.97 2.47
CA CYS A 181 16.89 -1.83 2.96
C CYS A 181 17.80 -2.28 1.80
N ASN A 182 19.10 -2.39 2.06
CA ASN A 182 20.08 -2.90 1.09
C ASN A 182 20.09 -2.13 -0.26
N LEU A 183 19.90 -0.81 -0.23
CA LEU A 183 20.06 0.07 -1.38
C LEU A 183 21.36 0.87 -1.29
N ASP A 184 21.84 1.34 -2.44
CA ASP A 184 23.02 2.20 -2.53
C ASP A 184 22.83 3.49 -1.73
N GLU A 185 23.92 4.02 -1.17
CA GLU A 185 23.95 5.23 -0.35
C GLU A 185 23.27 6.44 -1.03
N GLY A 186 23.38 6.56 -2.35
CA GLY A 186 22.71 7.62 -3.12
C GLY A 186 21.21 7.64 -2.98
N TYR A 187 20.57 6.47 -2.91
CA TYR A 187 19.11 6.37 -2.65
C TYR A 187 18.76 6.74 -1.22
N VAL A 188 19.60 6.38 -0.26
CA VAL A 188 19.39 6.73 1.16
C VAL A 188 19.47 8.24 1.35
N ILE A 189 20.51 8.88 0.80
CA ILE A 189 20.68 10.35 0.86
C ILE A 189 19.47 11.05 0.25
N ARG A 190 19.09 10.67 -0.97
CA ARG A 190 17.94 11.23 -1.68
C ARG A 190 16.64 10.99 -0.90
N GLY A 191 16.44 9.81 -0.34
CA GLY A 191 15.30 9.50 0.51
C GLY A 191 15.17 10.46 1.67
N ASN A 192 16.28 10.73 2.36
CA ASN A 192 16.33 11.68 3.47
C ASN A 192 16.03 13.13 3.03
N GLU A 193 16.46 13.53 1.83
CA GLU A 193 16.14 14.85 1.28
C GLU A 193 14.65 15.00 1.00
N PHE A 194 14.03 14.00 0.39
CA PHE A 194 12.59 14.00 0.06
C PHE A 194 11.73 13.96 1.33
N ARG A 195 12.10 13.16 2.34
CA ARG A 195 11.41 13.11 3.64
C ARG A 195 11.47 14.46 4.35
N ARG A 196 12.64 15.10 4.38
CA ARG A 196 12.81 16.46 4.95
C ARG A 196 11.98 17.50 4.22
N ALA A 197 11.92 17.43 2.89
CA ALA A 197 11.13 18.36 2.07
C ALA A 197 9.63 18.22 2.36
N MET A 198 9.11 16.98 2.46
CA MET A 198 7.72 16.73 2.84
C MET A 198 7.42 17.17 4.28
N ALA A 199 8.32 16.88 5.22
CA ALA A 199 8.17 17.31 6.62
C ALA A 199 8.10 18.84 6.73
N SER A 200 9.04 19.54 6.09
CA SER A 200 9.09 21.00 6.08
C SER A 200 7.84 21.63 5.44
N TYR A 201 7.31 21.02 4.36
CA TYR A 201 6.04 21.44 3.78
C TYR A 201 4.90 21.33 4.81
N CYS A 202 4.78 20.18 5.48
CA CYS A 202 3.72 19.95 6.46
C CYS A 202 3.84 20.87 7.69
N GLU A 203 5.07 21.22 8.13
CA GLU A 203 5.29 22.17 9.22
C GLU A 203 4.77 23.57 8.92
N ASN A 204 4.74 23.96 7.64
CA ASN A 204 4.30 25.27 7.17
C ASN A 204 2.88 25.24 6.58
N SER A 205 2.13 24.16 6.78
CA SER A 205 0.78 23.97 6.29
C SER A 205 -0.12 23.36 7.39
N ASP A 206 -1.40 23.16 7.09
CA ASP A 206 -2.34 22.42 7.94
C ASP A 206 -2.37 20.91 7.66
N CYS A 207 -1.40 20.41 6.89
CA CYS A 207 -1.18 18.98 6.68
C CYS A 207 -0.36 18.38 7.82
N ILE A 208 -0.57 17.10 8.09
CA ILE A 208 0.08 16.39 9.19
C ILE A 208 1.12 15.43 8.60
N TYR A 209 2.37 15.59 8.98
CA TYR A 209 3.45 14.67 8.62
C TYR A 209 3.59 13.57 9.68
N ILE A 210 3.69 12.31 9.26
CA ILE A 210 3.92 11.14 10.12
C ILE A 210 5.23 10.47 9.68
N ASP A 211 6.25 10.52 10.54
CA ASP A 211 7.58 9.95 10.29
C ASP A 211 7.62 8.44 10.60
N ALA A 212 6.91 7.66 9.78
CA ALA A 212 6.91 6.20 9.91
C ALA A 212 8.27 5.58 9.52
N ASP A 213 9.07 6.27 8.65
CA ASP A 213 10.39 5.81 8.23
C ASP A 213 11.34 5.59 9.40
N SER A 214 11.43 6.57 10.30
CA SER A 214 12.33 6.48 11.47
C SER A 214 12.01 5.27 12.36
N VAL A 215 10.73 4.95 12.54
CA VAL A 215 10.29 3.80 13.34
C VAL A 215 10.63 2.49 12.62
N ILE A 216 10.31 2.39 11.31
CA ILE A 216 10.60 1.20 10.51
C ILE A 216 12.11 0.95 10.47
N ALA A 217 12.91 1.96 10.14
CA ALA A 217 14.36 1.84 10.06
C ALA A 217 14.96 1.32 11.36
N SER A 218 14.52 1.85 12.50
CA SER A 218 14.98 1.39 13.82
C SER A 218 14.69 -0.09 14.09
N VAL A 219 13.52 -0.59 13.66
CA VAL A 219 13.17 -2.00 13.84
C VAL A 219 13.94 -2.89 12.85
N LEU A 220 14.09 -2.46 11.59
CA LEU A 220 14.87 -3.20 10.60
C LEU A 220 16.34 -3.33 11.00
N ASP A 221 16.91 -2.28 11.59
CA ASP A 221 18.29 -2.29 12.10
C ASP A 221 18.46 -3.20 13.31
N ALA A 222 17.47 -3.27 14.20
CA ALA A 222 17.51 -4.06 15.42
C ALA A 222 17.21 -5.55 15.20
N GLU A 223 16.30 -5.89 14.30
CA GLU A 223 15.75 -7.24 14.16
C GLU A 223 16.05 -7.90 12.81
N GLY A 224 16.60 -7.18 11.85
CA GLY A 224 16.89 -7.63 10.50
C GLY A 224 15.75 -7.39 9.52
N ALA A 225 16.11 -6.92 8.31
CA ALA A 225 15.13 -6.59 7.28
C ALA A 225 14.42 -7.82 6.70
N GLU A 226 15.06 -8.97 6.66
CA GLU A 226 14.54 -10.23 6.10
C GLU A 226 13.26 -10.72 6.79
N LYS A 227 13.06 -10.33 8.05
CA LYS A 227 11.85 -10.67 8.81
C LYS A 227 10.61 -9.91 8.31
N TYR A 228 10.79 -8.69 7.85
CA TYR A 228 9.70 -7.76 7.57
C TYR A 228 9.56 -7.37 6.10
N MET A 229 10.63 -7.50 5.33
CA MET A 229 10.67 -7.02 3.95
C MET A 229 10.61 -8.18 2.96
N TYR A 230 9.79 -8.01 1.93
CA TYR A 230 9.74 -8.91 0.77
C TYR A 230 10.92 -8.65 -0.18
N ASN A 231 11.28 -7.38 -0.34
CA ASN A 231 12.43 -6.91 -1.10
C ASN A 231 12.95 -5.60 -0.49
N GLN A 232 13.75 -4.86 -1.23
CA GLN A 232 14.43 -3.65 -0.74
C GLN A 232 13.49 -2.52 -0.25
N TYR A 233 12.22 -2.51 -0.63
CA TYR A 233 11.26 -1.44 -0.28
C TYR A 233 9.81 -1.89 -0.09
N HIS A 234 9.46 -3.12 -0.37
CA HIS A 234 8.12 -3.63 -0.09
C HIS A 234 8.10 -4.48 1.18
N PRO A 235 7.09 -4.29 2.04
CA PRO A 235 6.89 -5.19 3.17
C PRO A 235 6.44 -6.58 2.71
N ASN A 236 6.71 -7.58 3.54
CA ASN A 236 6.10 -8.90 3.43
C ASN A 236 4.75 -8.94 4.20
N ALA A 237 4.09 -10.08 4.19
CA ALA A 237 2.91 -10.37 5.00
C ALA A 237 3.13 -11.68 5.79
N PRO A 238 2.74 -11.74 7.08
CA PRO A 238 2.03 -10.70 7.83
C PRO A 238 2.93 -9.66 8.53
N ASP A 239 4.20 -9.99 8.81
CA ASP A 239 5.05 -9.24 9.75
C ASP A 239 5.36 -7.82 9.27
N GLY A 240 5.71 -7.65 7.99
CA GLY A 240 5.97 -6.34 7.40
C GLY A 240 4.75 -5.43 7.40
N ILE A 241 3.56 -5.96 7.07
CA ILE A 241 2.29 -5.22 7.17
C ILE A 241 2.05 -4.79 8.62
N GLY A 242 2.29 -5.68 9.59
CA GLY A 242 2.17 -5.38 11.01
C GLY A 242 3.11 -4.27 11.48
N LEU A 243 4.37 -4.30 11.03
CA LEU A 243 5.38 -3.28 11.32
C LEU A 243 5.01 -1.92 10.69
N PHE A 244 4.61 -1.88 9.41
CA PHE A 244 4.29 -0.64 8.72
C PHE A 244 3.06 0.05 9.32
N SER A 245 2.01 -0.71 9.68
CA SER A 245 0.86 -0.18 10.41
C SER A 245 1.25 0.37 11.78
N TYR A 246 2.03 -0.39 12.54
CA TYR A 246 2.54 0.02 13.85
C TYR A 246 3.33 1.32 13.76
N ALA A 247 4.26 1.40 12.80
CA ALA A 247 5.13 2.55 12.62
C ALA A 247 4.34 3.85 12.38
N VAL A 248 3.27 3.78 11.58
CA VAL A 248 2.40 4.92 11.34
C VAL A 248 1.67 5.35 12.62
N LEU A 249 1.09 4.41 13.37
CA LEU A 249 0.41 4.72 14.63
C LEU A 249 1.38 5.23 15.70
N LYS A 250 2.56 4.62 15.81
CA LYS A 250 3.60 5.00 16.77
C LYS A 250 4.13 6.40 16.49
N ALA A 251 4.47 6.68 15.23
CA ALA A 251 4.94 8.01 14.84
C ALA A 251 3.86 9.09 15.00
N ALA A 252 2.60 8.77 14.76
CA ALA A 252 1.48 9.67 15.01
C ALA A 252 1.29 9.97 16.52
N HIS A 253 1.46 8.96 17.38
CA HIS A 253 1.44 9.14 18.83
C HIS A 253 2.62 9.99 19.34
N ASP A 254 3.84 9.66 18.91
CA ASP A 254 5.07 10.32 19.39
C ASP A 254 5.12 11.81 19.01
N ARG A 255 4.49 12.18 17.93
CA ARG A 255 4.34 13.58 17.52
C ARG A 255 3.44 14.41 18.46
N ARG A 256 2.65 13.78 19.31
CA ARG A 256 1.68 14.42 20.25
C ARG A 256 0.78 15.46 19.59
N ILE A 257 0.22 15.11 18.43
CA ILE A 257 -0.75 15.92 17.69
C ILE A 257 -2.15 15.45 18.03
#